data_72063b7bf3fd92b7215fe53df9c19593
#
_entry.id   72063b7bf3fd92b7215fe53df9c19593
#
_cell.length_a   1.000
_cell.length_b   1.000
_cell.length_c   1.000
_cell.angle_alpha   90.00
_cell.angle_beta   90.00
_cell.angle_gamma   90.00
#
_symmetry.space_group_name_H-M   'P 1'
#
loop_
_entity.id
_entity.type
_entity.pdbx_description
1 polymer ?
#
loop_
_entity_poly.entity_id
_entity_poly.type
_entity_poly.pdbx_seq_one_letter_code
_entity_poly.pdbx_strand_id
1 'polypeptide(L)'
;MLGSVDTVTAKGGGAGYYDNGSGHTNYANGGSAGGGGNNTTHNGVGTQDNQTLNSQTLTGHGNGSAAPANGGYGAGGGGAGGAGGNAAVTPQLGGVGLANNFRTGSNITYAAGGDSAGSTFRNGPANTGDGGTGGYATSGSGGSGICVIRYQV
;
A
#
# COMPACT_ATOMS: atom_id res chain seq x y z
N MET A 1 30.38 -19.01 18.19
CA MET A 1 29.81 -17.63 18.18
C MET A 1 28.45 -17.73 17.54
N LEU A 2 27.40 -17.40 18.26
CA LEU A 2 26.10 -17.17 17.64
C LEU A 2 26.24 -15.88 16.85
N GLY A 3 26.13 -15.95 15.53
CA GLY A 3 26.15 -14.76 14.67
C GLY A 3 25.03 -13.78 15.06
N SER A 4 25.24 -12.50 14.82
CA SER A 4 24.18 -11.51 14.97
C SER A 4 22.98 -11.95 14.12
N VAL A 5 21.79 -11.96 14.71
CA VAL A 5 20.56 -12.19 13.97
C VAL A 5 20.22 -10.88 13.27
N ASP A 6 20.48 -10.83 11.97
CA ASP A 6 19.99 -9.71 11.16
C ASP A 6 18.47 -9.76 11.10
N THR A 7 17.85 -8.63 11.30
CA THR A 7 16.39 -8.51 11.27
C THR A 7 15.95 -7.82 9.99
N VAL A 8 15.00 -8.45 9.29
CA VAL A 8 14.30 -7.84 8.16
C VAL A 8 12.93 -7.40 8.64
N THR A 9 12.59 -6.14 8.40
CA THR A 9 11.31 -5.58 8.79
C THR A 9 10.42 -5.37 7.57
N ALA A 10 9.28 -6.04 7.53
CA ALA A 10 8.21 -5.75 6.58
C ALA A 10 7.19 -4.82 7.25
N LYS A 11 7.06 -3.63 6.72
CA LYS A 11 6.09 -2.64 7.23
C LYS A 11 4.71 -2.93 6.66
N GLY A 12 3.69 -2.88 7.49
CA GLY A 12 2.30 -2.95 7.05
C GLY A 12 1.93 -1.79 6.13
N GLY A 13 0.92 -1.97 5.29
CA GLY A 13 0.38 -0.90 4.43
C GLY A 13 -0.26 0.23 5.23
N GLY A 14 -0.27 1.44 4.67
CA GLY A 14 -0.98 2.58 5.23
C GLY A 14 -2.50 2.40 5.14
N ALA A 15 -3.22 2.94 6.12
CA ALA A 15 -4.67 2.94 6.10
C ALA A 15 -5.20 3.95 5.06
N GLY A 16 -6.29 3.61 4.37
CA GLY A 16 -7.06 4.61 3.65
C GLY A 16 -7.66 5.59 4.68
N TYR A 17 -7.75 6.87 4.33
CA TYR A 17 -8.27 7.82 5.28
C TYR A 17 -9.24 8.82 4.66
N TYR A 18 -10.14 9.31 5.51
CA TYR A 18 -11.08 10.39 5.22
C TYR A 18 -10.71 11.59 6.08
N ASP A 19 -10.60 12.77 5.47
CA ASP A 19 -10.38 14.02 6.20
C ASP A 19 -11.70 14.78 6.35
N ASN A 20 -12.10 14.92 7.58
CA ASN A 20 -13.24 15.79 7.96
C ASN A 20 -12.78 17.20 8.40
N GLY A 21 -11.58 17.62 8.00
CA GLY A 21 -10.98 18.90 8.39
C GLY A 21 -10.22 18.87 9.73
N SER A 22 -10.03 17.73 10.35
CA SER A 22 -9.39 17.58 11.67
C SER A 22 -7.90 17.28 11.65
N GLY A 23 -7.23 17.40 10.51
CA GLY A 23 -5.75 17.40 10.44
C GLY A 23 -5.04 16.07 10.71
N HIS A 24 -5.60 14.95 10.30
CA HIS A 24 -4.99 13.62 10.47
C HIS A 24 -3.91 13.35 9.41
N THR A 25 -2.67 13.73 9.68
CA THR A 25 -1.58 13.75 8.69
C THR A 25 -0.83 12.43 8.48
N ASN A 26 -0.97 11.42 9.34
CA ASN A 26 -0.05 10.28 9.33
C ASN A 26 -0.69 8.90 9.13
N TYR A 27 -2.00 8.80 9.04
CA TYR A 27 -2.68 7.49 8.94
C TYR A 27 -2.44 6.77 7.61
N ALA A 28 -2.20 7.55 6.55
CA ALA A 28 -1.96 6.96 5.24
C ALA A 28 -0.52 6.46 5.03
N ASN A 29 0.41 6.75 5.96
CA ASN A 29 1.78 6.27 5.84
C ASN A 29 1.87 4.78 6.18
N GLY A 30 2.68 4.06 5.43
CA GLY A 30 2.86 2.63 5.62
C GLY A 30 3.96 2.07 4.74
N GLY A 31 4.16 0.76 4.72
CA GLY A 31 5.05 0.11 3.77
C GLY A 31 4.79 0.62 2.36
N SER A 32 3.56 0.47 1.87
CA SER A 32 2.98 1.31 0.82
C SER A 32 1.90 2.20 1.44
N ALA A 33 1.69 3.37 0.88
CA ALA A 33 0.74 4.34 1.42
C ALA A 33 -0.71 3.93 1.17
N GLY A 34 -1.58 4.28 2.10
CA GLY A 34 -3.03 4.21 1.92
C GLY A 34 -3.55 5.32 1.01
N GLY A 35 -4.75 5.16 0.48
CA GLY A 35 -5.42 6.18 -0.33
C GLY A 35 -5.91 7.36 0.52
N GLY A 36 -5.85 8.56 -0.04
CA GLY A 36 -6.38 9.76 0.60
C GLY A 36 -7.86 9.99 0.32
N GLY A 37 -8.56 10.52 1.30
CA GLY A 37 -9.96 10.95 1.15
C GLY A 37 -10.10 12.32 0.50
N ASN A 38 -11.33 12.77 0.41
CA ASN A 38 -11.70 14.06 -0.15
C ASN A 38 -11.08 15.24 0.60
N ASN A 39 -10.67 16.24 -0.15
CA ASN A 39 -10.30 17.58 0.36
C ASN A 39 -9.02 17.62 1.21
N THR A 40 -8.04 16.75 0.95
CA THR A 40 -6.82 16.72 1.74
C THR A 40 -5.62 17.24 0.96
N THR A 41 -4.78 17.98 1.65
CA THR A 41 -3.44 18.36 1.16
C THR A 41 -2.39 17.30 1.51
N HIS A 42 -2.81 16.17 2.09
CA HIS A 42 -1.90 15.19 2.66
C HIS A 42 -1.83 13.93 1.79
N ASN A 43 -0.62 13.61 1.42
CA ASN A 43 -0.29 12.38 0.70
C ASN A 43 0.21 11.34 1.68
N GLY A 44 -0.23 10.11 1.54
CA GLY A 44 0.41 9.01 2.23
C GLY A 44 1.80 8.76 1.66
N VAL A 45 2.75 8.48 2.53
CA VAL A 45 4.14 8.19 2.18
C VAL A 45 4.40 6.69 2.30
N GLY A 46 5.01 6.11 1.26
CA GLY A 46 5.56 4.77 1.32
C GLY A 46 6.87 4.77 2.11
N THR A 47 6.98 3.90 3.09
CA THR A 47 8.10 3.88 4.03
C THR A 47 8.87 2.55 4.06
N GLN A 48 8.57 1.62 3.14
CA GLN A 48 9.33 0.39 3.01
C GLN A 48 10.57 0.64 2.18
N ASP A 49 11.65 1.03 2.85
CA ASP A 49 12.96 1.25 2.25
C ASP A 49 13.71 -0.07 2.02
N ASN A 50 14.78 0.01 1.21
CA ASN A 50 15.72 -1.09 1.06
C ASN A 50 16.35 -1.45 2.42
N GLN A 51 16.58 -2.73 2.62
CA GLN A 51 17.24 -3.25 3.83
C GLN A 51 18.46 -4.09 3.43
N THR A 52 19.35 -4.28 4.36
CA THR A 52 20.55 -5.13 4.15
C THR A 52 20.45 -6.36 5.05
N LEU A 53 20.66 -7.54 4.48
CA LEU A 53 20.76 -8.80 5.18
C LEU A 53 22.02 -9.53 4.71
N ASN A 54 22.95 -9.80 5.59
CA ASN A 54 24.22 -10.48 5.25
C ASN A 54 24.93 -9.85 4.03
N SER A 55 25.05 -8.53 4.00
CA SER A 55 25.64 -7.77 2.90
C SER A 55 24.85 -7.84 1.57
N GLN A 56 23.69 -8.45 1.55
CA GLN A 56 22.77 -8.42 0.41
C GLN A 56 21.73 -7.34 0.58
N THR A 57 21.47 -6.58 -0.47
CA THR A 57 20.39 -5.59 -0.48
C THR A 57 19.06 -6.27 -0.79
N LEU A 58 18.12 -6.13 0.11
CA LEU A 58 16.71 -6.49 -0.09
C LEU A 58 15.96 -5.24 -0.55
N THR A 59 15.35 -5.31 -1.72
CA THR A 59 14.62 -4.18 -2.28
C THR A 59 13.32 -3.94 -1.49
N GLY A 60 13.17 -2.73 -0.99
CA GLY A 60 11.92 -2.25 -0.42
C GLY A 60 11.00 -1.70 -1.51
N HIS A 61 9.72 -1.95 -1.39
CA HIS A 61 8.70 -1.58 -2.38
C HIS A 61 7.62 -0.69 -1.75
N GLY A 62 8.04 0.41 -1.12
CA GLY A 62 7.14 1.40 -0.55
C GLY A 62 6.87 2.55 -1.52
N ASN A 63 5.65 2.71 -2.00
CA ASN A 63 5.27 3.83 -2.86
C ASN A 63 4.20 4.69 -2.21
N GLY A 64 4.23 5.99 -2.50
CA GLY A 64 3.28 6.95 -1.98
C GLY A 64 1.91 6.90 -2.66
N SER A 65 0.91 7.48 -2.03
CA SER A 65 -0.34 7.83 -2.69
C SER A 65 -0.12 9.03 -3.62
N ALA A 66 -0.99 9.19 -4.60
CA ALA A 66 -1.02 10.45 -5.35
C ALA A 66 -1.54 11.60 -4.50
N ALA A 67 -1.27 12.84 -4.96
CA ALA A 67 -1.88 14.01 -4.37
C ALA A 67 -3.41 13.97 -4.58
N PRO A 68 -4.21 14.24 -3.55
CA PRO A 68 -5.64 14.42 -3.73
C PRO A 68 -5.90 15.66 -4.57
N ALA A 69 -6.89 15.61 -5.46
CA ALA A 69 -7.36 16.79 -6.17
C ALA A 69 -8.47 17.47 -5.36
N ASN A 70 -8.50 18.80 -5.43
CA ASN A 70 -9.65 19.56 -4.96
C ASN A 70 -10.90 19.17 -5.78
N GLY A 71 -11.94 18.66 -5.15
CA GLY A 71 -13.17 18.35 -5.88
C GLY A 71 -13.95 17.12 -5.44
N GLY A 72 -13.74 16.59 -4.28
CA GLY A 72 -14.59 15.54 -3.74
C GLY A 72 -14.10 14.10 -4.00
N TYR A 73 -12.91 13.93 -4.56
CA TYR A 73 -12.36 12.61 -4.88
C TYR A 73 -11.08 12.37 -4.10
N GLY A 74 -10.95 11.21 -3.53
CA GLY A 74 -9.73 10.75 -2.85
C GLY A 74 -8.65 10.34 -3.84
N ALA A 75 -7.44 10.12 -3.38
CA ALA A 75 -6.33 9.59 -4.17
C ALA A 75 -6.17 8.08 -3.96
N GLY A 76 -5.77 7.36 -4.99
CA GLY A 76 -5.41 5.94 -4.87
C GLY A 76 -4.17 5.77 -3.98
N GLY A 77 -4.13 4.68 -3.20
CA GLY A 77 -2.99 4.31 -2.37
C GLY A 77 -1.82 3.80 -3.19
N GLY A 78 -0.61 3.86 -2.65
CA GLY A 78 0.59 3.30 -3.30
C GLY A 78 0.57 1.77 -3.28
N GLY A 79 1.00 1.16 -4.36
CA GLY A 79 1.25 -0.28 -4.47
C GLY A 79 2.75 -0.60 -4.46
N ALA A 80 3.12 -1.87 -4.33
CA ALA A 80 4.53 -2.27 -4.35
C ALA A 80 5.21 -2.01 -5.70
N GLY A 81 4.48 -2.01 -6.79
CA GLY A 81 5.00 -1.78 -8.14
C GLY A 81 4.88 -0.34 -8.62
N GLY A 82 4.18 0.55 -7.88
CA GLY A 82 4.03 1.94 -8.31
C GLY A 82 3.19 2.79 -7.37
N ALA A 83 3.29 4.10 -7.55
CA ALA A 83 2.47 5.06 -6.81
C ALA A 83 0.98 4.99 -7.19
N GLY A 84 0.14 5.45 -6.31
CA GLY A 84 -1.30 5.58 -6.55
C GLY A 84 -1.63 6.61 -7.63
N GLY A 85 -2.74 6.43 -8.30
CA GLY A 85 -3.22 7.30 -9.36
C GLY A 85 -3.75 8.63 -8.84
N ASN A 86 -3.63 9.66 -9.69
CA ASN A 86 -4.02 11.03 -9.37
C ASN A 86 -5.55 11.16 -9.24
N ALA A 87 -6.00 11.95 -8.29
CA ALA A 87 -7.40 12.24 -8.03
C ALA A 87 -8.11 13.06 -9.13
N ALA A 88 -7.40 13.54 -10.14
CA ALA A 88 -8.00 14.30 -11.25
C ALA A 88 -8.84 13.44 -12.21
N VAL A 89 -8.78 12.14 -12.12
CA VAL A 89 -9.50 11.19 -12.98
C VAL A 89 -10.22 10.15 -12.12
N THR A 90 -11.45 9.81 -12.52
CA THR A 90 -12.24 8.76 -11.87
C THR A 90 -12.25 7.50 -12.74
N PRO A 91 -12.10 6.30 -12.19
CA PRO A 91 -11.73 6.01 -10.80
C PRO A 91 -10.25 6.29 -10.51
N GLN A 92 -9.96 6.73 -9.29
CA GLN A 92 -8.58 6.90 -8.80
C GLN A 92 -8.03 5.53 -8.42
N LEU A 93 -7.26 4.97 -9.31
CA LEU A 93 -6.72 3.63 -9.14
C LEU A 93 -5.58 3.63 -8.11
N GLY A 94 -5.55 2.60 -7.31
CA GLY A 94 -4.38 2.28 -6.50
C GLY A 94 -3.16 1.97 -7.36
N GLY A 95 -1.97 2.15 -6.80
CA GLY A 95 -0.72 1.77 -7.43
C GLY A 95 -0.70 0.26 -7.70
N VAL A 96 -0.08 -0.12 -8.80
CA VAL A 96 0.05 -1.54 -9.15
C VAL A 96 0.84 -2.31 -8.11
N GLY A 97 0.48 -3.56 -7.88
CA GLY A 97 1.26 -4.49 -7.07
C GLY A 97 2.43 -5.09 -7.85
N LEU A 98 3.20 -5.94 -7.19
CA LEU A 98 4.24 -6.73 -7.82
C LEU A 98 3.82 -8.19 -7.94
N ALA A 99 3.99 -8.73 -9.15
CA ALA A 99 3.72 -10.13 -9.42
C ALA A 99 4.95 -10.98 -9.14
N ASN A 100 4.75 -12.12 -8.51
CA ASN A 100 5.76 -13.17 -8.40
C ASN A 100 5.10 -14.55 -8.37
N ASN A 101 5.88 -15.58 -8.63
CA ASN A 101 5.42 -16.96 -8.67
C ASN A 101 5.91 -17.81 -7.49
N PHE A 102 6.45 -17.18 -6.44
CA PHE A 102 7.13 -17.90 -5.36
C PHE A 102 6.21 -18.82 -4.57
N ARG A 103 4.94 -18.49 -4.46
CA ARG A 103 3.98 -19.25 -3.66
C ARG A 103 3.45 -20.49 -4.39
N THR A 104 3.12 -20.36 -5.67
CA THR A 104 2.35 -21.39 -6.39
C THR A 104 2.98 -21.88 -7.69
N GLY A 105 4.09 -21.29 -8.09
CA GLY A 105 4.66 -21.50 -9.43
C GLY A 105 4.01 -20.64 -10.53
N SER A 106 2.84 -20.04 -10.26
CA SER A 106 2.16 -19.10 -11.17
C SER A 106 2.19 -17.70 -10.59
N ASN A 107 2.22 -16.69 -11.44
CA ASN A 107 2.26 -15.30 -11.00
C ASN A 107 0.99 -14.92 -10.23
N ILE A 108 1.21 -14.40 -9.04
CA ILE A 108 0.19 -13.76 -8.20
C ILE A 108 0.67 -12.34 -7.92
N THR A 109 -0.21 -11.36 -8.08
CA THR A 109 0.08 -9.96 -7.73
C THR A 109 -0.12 -9.75 -6.25
N TYR A 110 0.82 -9.05 -5.62
CA TYR A 110 0.85 -8.74 -4.20
C TYR A 110 1.00 -7.24 -3.97
N ALA A 111 0.46 -6.77 -2.88
CA ALA A 111 0.60 -5.40 -2.40
C ALA A 111 0.21 -4.34 -3.44
N ALA A 112 -0.91 -4.53 -4.11
CA ALA A 112 -1.54 -3.47 -4.89
C ALA A 112 -2.11 -2.39 -3.94
N GLY A 113 -2.07 -1.14 -4.36
CA GLY A 113 -2.72 -0.05 -3.63
C GLY A 113 -4.23 -0.14 -3.68
N GLY A 114 -4.90 0.39 -2.68
CA GLY A 114 -6.36 0.51 -2.70
C GLY A 114 -6.82 1.65 -3.62
N ASP A 115 -7.87 1.41 -4.40
CA ASP A 115 -8.49 2.45 -5.20
C ASP A 115 -9.22 3.46 -4.31
N SER A 116 -9.47 4.66 -4.81
CA SER A 116 -10.45 5.56 -4.23
C SER A 116 -11.76 5.43 -5.01
N ALA A 117 -12.78 4.91 -4.37
CA ALA A 117 -14.10 4.72 -4.99
C ALA A 117 -15.18 5.45 -4.17
N GLY A 118 -16.00 6.25 -4.82
CA GLY A 118 -17.00 7.11 -4.17
C GLY A 118 -17.85 6.41 -3.11
N SER A 119 -18.72 5.49 -3.49
CA SER A 119 -19.66 4.85 -2.57
C SER A 119 -19.48 3.34 -2.40
N THR A 120 -18.62 2.71 -3.19
CA THR A 120 -18.38 1.27 -3.15
C THR A 120 -17.04 0.99 -2.50
N PHE A 121 -17.03 0.29 -1.38
CA PHE A 121 -15.80 -0.11 -0.73
C PHE A 121 -15.50 -1.60 -0.98
N ARG A 122 -14.23 -1.94 -1.04
CA ARG A 122 -13.73 -3.32 -1.13
C ARG A 122 -12.61 -3.52 -0.15
N ASN A 123 -12.61 -4.67 0.52
CA ASN A 123 -11.47 -5.09 1.30
C ASN A 123 -10.38 -5.66 0.38
N GLY A 124 -9.15 -5.43 0.72
CA GLY A 124 -8.03 -6.12 0.08
C GLY A 124 -8.14 -7.63 0.32
N PRO A 125 -7.82 -8.47 -0.69
CA PRO A 125 -7.85 -9.93 -0.53
C PRO A 125 -6.88 -10.41 0.54
N ALA A 126 -7.23 -11.49 1.23
CA ALA A 126 -6.37 -12.11 2.22
C ALA A 126 -5.09 -12.67 1.58
N ASN A 127 -3.97 -12.60 2.28
CA ASN A 127 -2.66 -13.09 1.86
C ASN A 127 -2.09 -12.43 0.59
N THR A 128 -2.50 -11.22 0.29
CA THR A 128 -1.93 -10.42 -0.80
C THR A 128 -1.24 -9.16 -0.31
N GLY A 129 -1.64 -8.65 0.85
CA GLY A 129 -1.18 -7.35 1.34
C GLY A 129 -1.73 -6.16 0.55
N ASP A 130 -2.78 -6.37 -0.25
CA ASP A 130 -3.40 -5.30 -1.03
C ASP A 130 -4.13 -4.30 -0.13
N GLY A 131 -4.15 -3.05 -0.54
CA GLY A 131 -4.90 -2.00 0.13
C GLY A 131 -6.42 -2.17 -0.02
N GLY A 132 -7.18 -1.75 1.00
CA GLY A 132 -8.63 -1.57 0.86
C GLY A 132 -8.96 -0.28 0.11
N THR A 133 -10.14 -0.23 -0.51
CA THR A 133 -10.59 0.98 -1.20
C THR A 133 -10.91 2.10 -0.21
N GLY A 134 -10.52 3.32 -0.54
CA GLY A 134 -11.00 4.52 0.13
C GLY A 134 -12.39 4.92 -0.35
N GLY A 135 -13.24 5.41 0.54
CA GLY A 135 -14.57 5.89 0.18
C GLY A 135 -14.96 7.14 0.95
N TYR A 136 -16.03 7.77 0.51
CA TYR A 136 -16.50 9.05 1.08
C TYR A 136 -17.04 8.91 2.52
N ALA A 137 -17.70 7.82 2.85
CA ALA A 137 -18.31 7.58 4.17
C ALA A 137 -17.78 6.29 4.83
N THR A 138 -17.24 5.37 4.05
CA THR A 138 -16.73 4.10 4.51
C THR A 138 -15.48 3.73 3.73
N SER A 139 -14.58 2.98 4.34
CA SER A 139 -13.38 2.48 3.68
C SER A 139 -13.26 0.96 3.84
N GLY A 140 -12.64 0.31 2.89
CA GLY A 140 -12.28 -1.09 2.98
C GLY A 140 -11.03 -1.30 3.85
N SER A 141 -10.95 -2.46 4.47
CA SER A 141 -9.75 -2.90 5.18
C SER A 141 -8.68 -3.36 4.19
N GLY A 142 -7.41 -3.16 4.52
CA GLY A 142 -6.33 -3.81 3.79
C GLY A 142 -6.35 -5.32 3.96
N GLY A 143 -5.87 -6.02 2.94
CA GLY A 143 -5.68 -7.47 2.98
C GLY A 143 -4.54 -7.86 3.93
N SER A 144 -4.61 -9.05 4.51
CA SER A 144 -3.48 -9.59 5.25
C SER A 144 -2.28 -9.80 4.33
N GLY A 145 -1.08 -9.58 4.84
CA GLY A 145 0.16 -9.93 4.15
C GLY A 145 0.45 -11.43 4.20
N ILE A 146 1.50 -11.82 3.52
CA ILE A 146 2.03 -13.19 3.52
C ILE A 146 3.56 -13.15 3.54
N CYS A 147 4.17 -14.09 4.22
CA CYS A 147 5.59 -14.35 4.13
C CYS A 147 5.79 -15.68 3.39
N VAL A 148 6.56 -15.66 2.31
CA VAL A 148 6.91 -16.85 1.53
C VAL A 148 8.42 -17.03 1.57
N ILE A 149 8.88 -18.17 2.09
CA ILE A 149 10.30 -18.54 2.16
C ILE A 149 10.53 -19.71 1.22
N ARG A 150 11.50 -19.56 0.31
CA ARG A 150 11.97 -20.65 -0.55
C ARG A 150 13.45 -20.91 -0.28
N TYR A 151 13.81 -22.15 -0.21
CA TYR A 151 15.20 -22.57 -0.06
C TYR A 151 15.47 -23.77 -0.99
N GLN A 152 16.72 -23.88 -1.38
CA GLN A 152 17.17 -25.01 -2.19
C GLN A 152 17.50 -26.18 -1.24
N VAL A 153 17.04 -27.35 -1.56
CA VAL A 153 17.34 -28.62 -0.87
C VAL A 153 18.24 -29.47 -1.76
#